data_d130f20c51a6396a9797e7b5a15038e2
#
_entry.id   d130f20c51a6396a9797e7b5a15038e2
#
_cell.length_a   1.000
_cell.length_b   1.000
_cell.length_c   1.000
_cell.angle_alpha   90.00
_cell.angle_beta   90.00
_cell.angle_gamma   90.00
#
_symmetry.space_group_name_H-M   'P 1'
#
loop_
_entity.id
_entity.type
_entity.pdbx_description
1 polymer ?
#
loop_
_entity_poly.entity_id
_entity_poly.type
_entity_poly.pdbx_seq_one_letter_code
_entity_poly.pdbx_strand_id
1 'polypeptide(L)' 'MKGDRVEIVIDSGDGTQTYEVAATRAGRRVDITNRRGIIEVSEVTRTGTPVRTARFMASRVVALVEYPSDSVQPG' A
#
# COMPACT_ATOMS: atom_id res chain seq x y z
N MET A 1 7.07 2.45 -16.85
CA MET A 1 6.31 1.42 -16.18
C MET A 1 6.14 1.74 -14.71
N LYS A 2 4.96 1.63 -14.23
CA LYS A 2 4.67 1.93 -12.85
C LYS A 2 4.68 0.67 -12.02
N GLY A 3 5.10 0.78 -10.78
CA GLY A 3 4.97 -0.30 -9.83
C GLY A 3 3.57 -0.33 -9.23
N ASP A 4 3.44 -1.10 -8.18
CA ASP A 4 2.18 -1.20 -7.45
C ASP A 4 1.83 0.10 -6.75
N ARG A 5 0.56 0.27 -6.49
CA ARG A 5 0.06 1.42 -5.74
C ARG A 5 -1.08 0.97 -4.84
N VAL A 6 -1.11 1.49 -3.63
CA VAL A 6 -2.15 1.17 -2.66
C VAL A 6 -2.70 2.46 -2.10
N GLU A 7 -4.01 2.57 -2.05
CA GLU A 7 -4.68 3.68 -1.39
C GLU A 7 -5.33 3.18 -0.12
N ILE A 8 -5.14 3.91 0.96
CA ILE A 8 -5.71 3.56 2.26
C ILE A 8 -6.57 4.72 2.72
N VAL A 9 -7.84 4.44 2.93
CA VAL A 9 -8.78 5.44 3.41
C VAL A 9 -9.01 5.19 4.89
N ILE A 10 -8.74 6.16 5.71
CA ILE A 10 -8.89 6.02 7.15
C ILE A 10 -9.95 6.97 7.66
N ASP A 11 -10.54 6.60 8.79
CA ASP A 11 -11.47 7.41 9.53
C ASP A 11 -10.67 8.32 10.46
N SER A 12 -10.77 9.62 10.26
CA SER A 12 -10.02 10.58 11.04
C SER A 12 -10.86 11.21 12.15
N GLY A 13 -12.08 10.71 12.35
CA GLY A 13 -12.97 11.25 13.37
C GLY A 13 -13.94 12.28 12.81
N ASP A 14 -13.46 13.20 11.98
CA ASP A 14 -14.27 14.24 11.36
C ASP A 14 -14.62 13.92 9.92
N GLY A 15 -14.19 12.80 9.43
CA GLY A 15 -14.38 12.42 8.04
C GLY A 15 -13.36 11.38 7.69
N THR A 16 -12.88 11.40 6.47
CA THR A 16 -11.90 10.42 6.03
C THR A 16 -10.70 11.12 5.42
N GLN A 17 -9.59 10.43 5.46
CA GLN A 17 -8.36 10.85 4.79
C GLN A 17 -7.84 9.69 3.97
N THR A 18 -7.26 10.00 2.84
CA THR A 18 -6.70 8.99 1.95
C THR A 18 -5.20 9.13 1.91
N TYR A 19 -4.52 8.02 2.13
CA TYR A 19 -3.07 7.93 2.00
C TYR A 19 -2.75 7.02 0.84
N GLU A 20 -1.64 7.30 0.20
CA GLU A 20 -1.20 6.50 -0.93
C GLU A 20 0.23 6.05 -0.69
N VAL A 21 0.47 4.76 -0.93
CA VAL A 21 1.81 4.20 -0.94
C VAL A 21 2.01 3.62 -2.33
N ALA A 22 2.99 4.13 -3.04
CA ALA A 22 3.24 3.71 -4.41
C ALA A 22 4.70 3.31 -4.56
N ALA A 23 4.91 2.33 -5.40
CA ALA A 23 6.27 1.96 -5.77
C ALA A 23 6.85 3.06 -6.63
N THR A 24 8.02 3.56 -6.23
CA THR A 24 8.62 4.72 -6.87
C THR A 24 9.52 4.36 -8.03
N ARG A 25 9.81 3.07 -8.21
CA ARG A 25 10.69 2.62 -9.27
C ARG A 25 10.16 1.31 -9.84
N ALA A 26 10.52 1.06 -11.10
CA ALA A 26 10.19 -0.21 -11.72
C ALA A 26 10.82 -1.35 -10.92
N GLY A 27 10.14 -2.46 -10.87
CA GLY A 27 10.62 -3.63 -10.14
C GLY A 27 10.29 -3.64 -8.66
N ARG A 28 9.80 -2.53 -8.13
CA ARG A 28 9.35 -2.48 -6.74
C ARG A 28 7.87 -2.81 -6.66
N ARG A 29 7.47 -3.28 -5.51
CA ARG A 29 6.07 -3.58 -5.27
C ARG A 29 5.67 -3.07 -3.89
N VAL A 30 4.39 -3.16 -3.60
CA VAL A 30 3.84 -2.77 -2.31
C VAL A 30 3.29 -4.02 -1.66
N ASP A 31 3.80 -4.35 -0.49
CA ASP A 31 3.34 -5.48 0.30
C ASP A 31 2.46 -4.98 1.42
N ILE A 32 1.42 -5.74 1.72
CA ILE A 32 0.48 -5.40 2.77
C ILE A 32 0.42 -6.56 3.74
N THR A 33 0.54 -6.26 5.03
CA THR A 33 0.34 -7.25 6.08
C THR A 33 -0.66 -6.71 7.08
N ASN A 34 -1.40 -7.62 7.69
CA ASN A 34 -2.35 -7.27 8.73
C ASN A 34 -2.04 -8.17 9.91
N ARG A 35 -1.57 -7.58 10.99
CA ARG A 35 -1.13 -8.35 12.14
C ARG A 35 -1.47 -7.59 13.40
N ARG A 36 -2.19 -8.26 14.31
CA ARG A 36 -2.48 -7.72 15.64
C ARG A 36 -3.14 -6.34 15.58
N GLY A 37 -4.04 -6.16 14.61
CA GLY A 37 -4.76 -4.91 14.51
C GLY A 37 -3.97 -3.78 13.87
N ILE A 38 -2.81 -4.09 13.30
CA ILE A 38 -1.99 -3.10 12.59
C ILE A 38 -1.87 -3.53 11.14
N ILE A 39 -2.17 -2.62 10.25
CA ILE A 39 -1.98 -2.83 8.83
C ILE A 39 -0.69 -2.13 8.43
N GLU A 40 0.24 -2.89 7.87
CA GLU A 40 1.50 -2.35 7.37
C GLU A 40 1.51 -2.39 5.87
N VAL A 41 1.85 -1.27 5.26
CA VAL A 41 1.91 -1.13 3.81
C VAL A 41 3.33 -0.69 3.50
N SER A 42 4.06 -1.54 2.80
CA SER A 42 5.49 -1.32 2.57
C SER A 42 5.82 -1.31 1.10
N GLU A 43 6.59 -0.32 0.69
CA GLU A 43 7.24 -0.38 -0.61
C GLU A 43 8.49 -1.23 -0.46
N VAL A 44 8.61 -2.27 -1.27
CA VAL A 44 9.73 -3.20 -1.15
C VAL A 44 10.45 -3.30 -2.49
N THR A 45 11.74 -3.60 -2.40
CA THR A 45 12.54 -3.82 -3.58
C THR A 45 12.20 -5.18 -4.21
N ARG A 46 12.80 -5.44 -5.36
CA ARG A 46 12.62 -6.70 -6.04
C ARG A 46 12.98 -7.90 -5.17
N THR A 47 13.94 -7.73 -4.27
CA THR A 47 14.38 -8.81 -3.40
C THR A 47 13.62 -8.84 -2.07
N GLY A 48 12.64 -7.95 -1.89
CA GLY A 48 11.80 -7.97 -0.71
C GLY A 48 12.29 -7.09 0.43
N THR A 49 13.28 -6.24 0.19
CA THR A 49 13.78 -5.34 1.22
C THR A 49 12.87 -4.13 1.33
N PRO A 50 12.37 -3.81 2.52
CA PRO A 50 11.51 -2.63 2.67
C PRO A 50 12.28 -1.35 2.43
N VAL A 51 11.68 -0.46 1.66
CA VAL A 51 12.21 0.88 1.42
C VAL A 51 11.55 1.85 2.38
N ARG A 52 10.26 1.71 2.56
CA ARG A 52 9.50 2.51 3.52
C ARG A 52 8.25 1.72 3.89
N THR A 53 7.75 1.98 5.08
CA THR A 53 6.58 1.31 5.61
C THR A 53 5.66 2.33 6.25
N ALA A 54 4.38 2.25 5.93
CA ALA A 54 3.35 3.01 6.62
C ALA A 54 2.53 2.03 7.45
N ARG A 55 2.18 2.44 8.65
CA ARG A 55 1.38 1.61 9.57
C ARG A 55 0.11 2.32 9.92
N PHE A 56 -0.96 1.56 9.95
CA PHE A 56 -2.29 2.09 10.25
C PHE A 56 -2.96 1.19 11.26
N MET A 57 -3.77 1.77 12.13
CA MET A 57 -4.61 0.97 12.99
C MET A 57 -5.73 0.37 12.16
N ALA A 58 -5.86 -0.95 12.17
CA ALA A 58 -6.85 -1.62 11.34
C ALA A 58 -8.26 -1.12 11.63
N SER A 59 -8.54 -0.78 12.90
CA SER A 59 -9.87 -0.30 13.29
C SER A 59 -10.21 1.06 12.67
N ARG A 60 -9.23 1.76 12.15
CA ARG A 60 -9.45 3.06 11.52
C ARG A 60 -9.47 2.98 9.99
N VAL A 61 -9.15 1.84 9.44
CA VAL A 61 -9.11 1.69 7.98
C VAL A 61 -10.50 1.38 7.48
N VAL A 62 -11.03 2.29 6.67
CA VAL A 62 -12.36 2.15 6.08
C VAL A 62 -12.27 1.35 4.79
N ALA A 63 -11.23 1.60 4.01
CA ALA A 63 -11.07 0.94 2.73
C ALA A 63 -9.59 0.89 2.38
N LEU A 64 -9.22 -0.14 1.65
CA LEU A 64 -7.87 -0.29 1.15
C LEU A 64 -8.00 -0.80 -0.27
N VAL A 65 -7.42 -0.07 -1.21
CA VAL A 65 -7.55 -0.38 -2.62
C VAL A 65 -6.17 -0.61 -3.20
N GLU A 66 -5.98 -1.76 -3.81
CA GLU A 66 -4.72 -2.13 -4.42
C GLU A 66 -4.80 -1.93 -5.92
N TYR A 67 -3.79 -1.27 -6.45
CA TYR A 67 -3.63 -1.10 -7.90
C TYR A 67 -2.34 -1.81 -8.27
N PRO A 68 -2.43 -3.06 -8.71
CA PRO A 68 -1.21 -3.78 -9.05
C PRO A 68 -0.55 -3.18 -10.28
N SER A 69 0.73 -3.46 -10.39
CA SER A 69 1.50 -3.04 -11.56
C SER A 69 0.83 -3.58 -12.82
N ASP A 70 0.83 -2.78 -13.86
CA ASP A 70 0.28 -3.20 -15.14
C ASP A 70 1.32 -3.84 -16.04
N SER A 71 2.44 -4.23 -15.46
CA SER A 71 3.51 -4.83 -16.24
C SER A 71 3.12 -6.19 -16.81
N VAL A 72 2.09 -6.81 -16.26
CA VAL A 72 1.61 -8.10 -16.75
C VAL A 72 0.37 -7.94 -17.60
N GLN A 73 0.21 -6.80 -18.16
CA GLN A 73 -0.95 -6.48 -18.94
C GLN A 73 -1.15 -7.54 -20.02
N PRO A 74 -2.26 -8.26 -20.00
CA PRO A 74 -2.52 -9.21 -21.08
C PRO A 74 -2.75 -8.41 -22.34
N GLY A 75 -2.13 -8.82 -23.32
CA GLY A 75 -2.15 -8.07 -24.58
C GLY A 75 -3.52 -7.66 -25.00
#